data_5f653ce2ad373beac396e20ad6a87930
#
_entry.id   5f653ce2ad373beac396e20ad6a87930
#
_cell.length_a   1.000
_cell.length_b   1.000
_cell.length_c   1.000
_cell.angle_alpha   90.00
_cell.angle_beta   90.00
_cell.angle_gamma   90.00
#
_symmetry.space_group_name_H-M   'P 1'
#
loop_
_entity.id
_entity.type
_entity.pdbx_description
1 polymer ?
#
loop_
_entity_poly.entity_id
_entity_poly.type
_entity_poly.pdbx_seq_one_letter_code
_entity_poly.pdbx_strand_id
1 'polypeptide(L)'
;MTTVFAKAPLRLAMAGGGTDLLPYWRHYGGVVLNGTIDQYAYCKIEPYHEWLFKSVDLDDQEGYFPLGDQYVNTKMKLLINTYQYLTKGIDRHPVKITTFVEAPPGSGLGSSSALVVALISAIAEYYSIPLGEYDVAEYAVEIER
;
A
#
# COMPACT_ATOMS: atom_id res chain seq x y z
N MET A 1 20.18 -8.84 5.78
CA MET A 1 18.91 -8.16 5.62
C MET A 1 17.82 -8.92 6.34
N THR A 2 17.03 -8.22 7.09
CA THR A 2 15.99 -8.79 7.94
C THR A 2 14.62 -8.70 7.26
N THR A 3 13.76 -9.64 7.59
CA THR A 3 12.34 -9.59 7.22
C THR A 3 11.65 -8.46 7.98
N VAL A 4 10.84 -7.68 7.29
CA VAL A 4 10.05 -6.59 7.87
C VAL A 4 8.56 -6.90 7.76
N PHE A 5 7.84 -6.64 8.85
CA PHE A 5 6.38 -6.70 8.91
C PHE A 5 5.82 -5.32 9.19
N ALA A 6 4.81 -4.94 8.45
CA ALA A 6 4.02 -3.74 8.72
C ALA A 6 2.54 -4.06 8.70
N LYS A 7 1.77 -3.29 9.46
CA LYS A 7 0.32 -3.35 9.44
C LYS A 7 -0.27 -1.94 9.52
N ALA A 8 -1.41 -1.75 8.89
CA ALA A 8 -2.18 -0.52 8.97
C ALA A 8 -3.65 -0.85 9.27
N PRO A 9 -4.30 -0.14 10.19
CA PRO A 9 -5.69 -0.42 10.54
C PRO A 9 -6.62 -0.04 9.41
N LEU A 10 -7.66 -0.83 9.22
CA LEU A 10 -8.82 -0.47 8.41
C LEU A 10 -9.62 0.61 9.15
N ARG A 11 -10.52 1.26 8.44
CA ARG A 11 -11.34 2.32 9.00
C ARG A 11 -12.81 2.17 8.67
N LEU A 12 -13.65 2.64 9.55
CA LEU A 12 -15.07 2.85 9.32
C LEU A 12 -15.32 4.34 9.08
N ALA A 13 -15.75 4.69 7.87
CA ALA A 13 -16.16 6.05 7.55
C ALA A 13 -17.62 6.25 7.95
N MET A 14 -17.85 7.11 8.93
CA MET A 14 -19.19 7.34 9.51
C MET A 14 -19.92 8.49 8.79
N ALA A 15 -19.22 9.53 8.40
CA ALA A 15 -19.80 10.69 7.73
C ALA A 15 -18.77 11.49 6.95
N GLY A 16 -19.24 12.25 5.95
CA GLY A 16 -18.44 13.21 5.19
C GLY A 16 -17.59 12.63 4.08
N GLY A 17 -17.74 11.35 3.76
CA GLY A 17 -16.96 10.71 2.70
C GLY A 17 -17.13 11.41 1.35
N GLY A 18 -16.00 11.67 0.67
CA GLY A 18 -15.96 12.40 -0.59
C GLY A 18 -15.78 13.91 -0.44
N THR A 19 -16.07 14.49 0.72
CA THR A 19 -15.88 15.93 0.95
C THR A 19 -14.40 16.32 1.06
N ASP A 20 -13.52 15.36 1.27
CA ASP A 20 -12.07 15.49 1.35
C ASP A 20 -11.37 15.32 -0.02
N LEU A 21 -12.14 15.09 -1.08
CA LEU A 21 -11.62 14.93 -2.44
C LEU A 21 -11.60 16.27 -3.19
N LEU A 22 -10.59 16.44 -4.06
CA LEU A 22 -10.55 17.53 -5.03
C LEU A 22 -11.55 17.28 -6.17
N PRO A 23 -12.24 18.30 -6.64
CA PRO A 23 -12.14 19.73 -6.28
C PRO A 23 -13.05 20.16 -5.13
N TYR A 24 -13.84 19.25 -4.54
CA TYR A 24 -14.89 19.57 -3.59
C TYR A 24 -14.39 20.39 -2.39
N TRP A 25 -13.40 19.87 -1.64
CA TRP A 25 -12.91 20.53 -0.42
C TRP A 25 -12.33 21.92 -0.68
N ARG A 26 -11.79 22.15 -1.89
CA ARG A 26 -11.21 23.44 -2.27
C ARG A 26 -12.28 24.54 -2.43
N HIS A 27 -13.48 24.17 -2.86
CA HIS A 27 -14.57 25.11 -3.11
C HIS A 27 -15.54 25.22 -1.93
N TYR A 28 -15.78 24.14 -1.21
CA TYR A 28 -16.82 24.06 -0.19
C TYR A 28 -16.30 23.71 1.19
N GLY A 29 -15.02 23.42 1.33
CA GLY A 29 -14.49 22.82 2.53
C GLY A 29 -14.89 21.34 2.64
N GLY A 30 -14.25 20.61 3.54
CA GLY A 30 -14.56 19.20 3.75
C GLY A 30 -14.35 18.80 5.21
N VAL A 31 -15.22 17.93 5.70
CA VAL A 31 -15.11 17.34 7.03
C VAL A 31 -15.44 15.85 6.93
N VAL A 32 -14.57 15.01 7.45
CA VAL A 32 -14.76 13.57 7.49
C VAL A 32 -14.73 13.10 8.94
N LEU A 33 -15.70 12.27 9.30
CA LEU A 33 -15.70 11.54 10.56
C LEU A 33 -15.46 10.06 10.27
N ASN A 34 -14.33 9.55 10.74
CA ASN A 34 -14.00 8.14 10.65
C ASN A 34 -13.29 7.65 11.92
N GLY A 35 -13.24 6.35 12.09
CA GLY A 35 -12.51 5.71 13.17
C GLY A 35 -11.80 4.45 12.66
N THR A 36 -10.63 4.18 13.20
CA THR A 36 -9.94 2.93 12.95
C THR A 36 -10.62 1.78 13.68
N ILE A 37 -10.53 0.58 13.12
CA ILE A 37 -11.09 -0.64 13.69
C ILE A 37 -9.98 -1.66 13.93
N ASP A 38 -10.26 -2.70 14.71
CA ASP A 38 -9.31 -3.76 15.02
C ASP A 38 -9.27 -4.84 13.91
N GLN A 39 -9.17 -4.39 12.69
CA GLN A 39 -8.86 -5.16 11.49
C GLN A 39 -7.79 -4.42 10.69
N TYR A 40 -6.91 -5.16 10.05
CA TYR A 40 -5.69 -4.61 9.48
C TYR A 40 -5.43 -5.09 8.06
N ALA A 41 -4.69 -4.27 7.32
CA ALA A 41 -3.92 -4.70 6.16
C ALA A 41 -2.49 -4.98 6.62
N TYR A 42 -1.93 -6.08 6.16
CA TYR A 42 -0.59 -6.55 6.51
C TYR A 42 0.31 -6.60 5.28
N CYS A 43 1.56 -6.25 5.47
CA CYS A 43 2.62 -6.40 4.48
C CYS A 43 3.86 -7.03 5.12
N LYS A 44 4.40 -8.05 4.45
CA LYS A 44 5.68 -8.66 4.78
C LYS A 44 6.62 -8.48 3.61
N ILE A 45 7.82 -7.99 3.85
CA ILE A 45 8.90 -7.92 2.87
C ILE A 45 10.11 -8.69 3.37
N GLU A 46 10.67 -9.54 2.55
CA GLU A 46 11.81 -10.39 2.87
C GLU A 46 12.77 -10.54 1.69
N PRO A 47 14.07 -10.77 1.94
CA PRO A 47 15.00 -11.14 0.87
C PRO A 47 14.54 -12.43 0.21
N TYR A 48 14.68 -12.50 -1.10
CA TYR A 48 14.26 -13.67 -1.87
C TYR A 48 15.19 -13.89 -3.07
N HIS A 49 15.10 -15.05 -3.71
CA HIS A 49 15.96 -15.37 -4.87
C HIS A 49 15.45 -14.75 -6.18
N GLU A 50 14.19 -14.31 -6.20
CA GLU A 50 13.56 -13.64 -7.34
C GLU A 50 12.58 -12.57 -6.84
N TRP A 51 12.14 -11.64 -7.71
CA TRP A 51 11.08 -10.72 -7.37
C TRP A 51 9.74 -11.44 -7.41
N LEU A 52 9.10 -11.56 -6.26
CA LEU A 52 7.81 -12.20 -6.12
C LEU A 52 6.85 -11.31 -5.29
N PHE A 53 5.74 -10.97 -5.90
CA PHE A 53 4.65 -10.24 -5.24
C PHE A 53 3.47 -11.20 -5.08
N LYS A 54 2.99 -11.33 -3.85
CA LYS A 54 1.92 -12.25 -3.49
C LYS A 54 0.85 -11.56 -2.67
N SER A 55 -0.41 -11.70 -3.09
CA SER A 55 -1.58 -11.32 -2.30
C SER A 55 -2.28 -12.59 -1.82
N VAL A 56 -2.31 -12.83 -0.51
CA VAL A 56 -2.89 -14.05 0.07
C VAL A 56 -4.42 -14.04 -0.05
N ASP A 57 -5.04 -12.89 0.14
CA ASP A 57 -6.49 -12.70 0.05
C ASP A 57 -7.04 -12.80 -1.37
N LEU A 58 -6.22 -12.51 -2.37
CA LEU A 58 -6.58 -12.63 -3.79
C LEU A 58 -6.07 -13.92 -4.43
N ASP A 59 -5.31 -14.72 -3.71
CA ASP A 59 -4.62 -15.92 -4.21
C ASP A 59 -3.77 -15.66 -5.49
N ASP A 60 -3.30 -14.43 -5.65
CA ASP A 60 -2.48 -14.01 -6.79
C ASP A 60 -0.99 -14.02 -6.44
N GLN A 61 -0.19 -14.54 -7.36
CA GLN A 61 1.28 -14.46 -7.29
C GLN A 61 1.81 -13.95 -8.62
N GLU A 62 2.76 -13.02 -8.56
CA GLU A 62 3.37 -12.46 -9.75
C GLU A 62 4.88 -12.26 -9.58
N GLY A 63 5.65 -12.78 -10.53
CA GLY A 63 7.08 -12.49 -10.63
C GLY A 63 7.27 -11.11 -11.26
N TYR A 64 8.13 -10.29 -10.66
CA TYR A 64 8.44 -8.96 -11.15
C TYR A 64 9.93 -8.82 -11.43
N PHE A 65 10.24 -8.37 -12.63
CA PHE A 65 11.61 -8.06 -13.04
C PHE A 65 11.76 -6.53 -13.21
N PRO A 66 12.79 -5.90 -12.61
CA PRO A 66 12.89 -4.42 -12.58
C PRO A 66 13.05 -3.75 -13.94
N LEU A 67 13.27 -4.51 -14.99
CA LEU A 67 13.52 -4.00 -16.34
C LEU A 67 12.35 -4.18 -17.32
N GLY A 68 11.19 -4.67 -16.86
CA GLY A 68 10.06 -4.95 -17.72
C GLY A 68 8.83 -4.11 -17.37
N ASP A 69 8.29 -3.37 -18.34
CA ASP A 69 7.03 -2.63 -18.22
C ASP A 69 5.79 -3.54 -18.38
N GLN A 70 5.98 -4.86 -18.40
CA GLN A 70 4.89 -5.79 -18.68
C GLN A 70 4.26 -6.29 -17.37
N TYR A 71 3.22 -5.61 -16.95
CA TYR A 71 2.33 -6.11 -15.91
C TYR A 71 1.31 -7.07 -16.53
N VAL A 72 1.45 -8.33 -16.23
CA VAL A 72 0.52 -9.35 -16.73
C VAL A 72 -0.78 -9.38 -15.91
N ASN A 73 -0.71 -9.02 -14.63
CA ASN A 73 -1.86 -9.07 -13.75
C ASN A 73 -2.19 -7.71 -13.13
N THR A 74 -3.38 -7.19 -13.46
CA THR A 74 -3.86 -5.88 -12.99
C THR A 74 -4.15 -5.86 -11.49
N LYS A 75 -4.41 -7.00 -10.86
CA LYS A 75 -4.70 -7.10 -9.42
C LYS A 75 -3.46 -6.82 -8.57
N MET A 76 -2.28 -7.17 -9.07
CA MET A 76 -1.01 -6.92 -8.40
C MET A 76 -0.41 -5.54 -8.71
N LYS A 77 -1.05 -4.79 -9.59
CA LYS A 77 -0.53 -3.50 -10.07
C LYS A 77 -0.26 -2.51 -8.94
N LEU A 78 -1.14 -2.46 -7.95
CA LEU A 78 -0.97 -1.55 -6.80
C LEU A 78 0.30 -1.86 -6.01
N LEU A 79 0.56 -3.14 -5.74
CA LEU A 79 1.75 -3.59 -5.03
C LEU A 79 3.01 -3.21 -5.80
N ILE A 80 3.03 -3.53 -7.08
CA ILE A 80 4.18 -3.29 -7.96
C ILE A 80 4.45 -1.79 -8.11
N ASN A 81 3.41 -1.00 -8.35
CA ASN A 81 3.53 0.45 -8.49
C ASN A 81 4.07 1.10 -7.21
N THR A 82 3.57 0.70 -6.06
CA THR A 82 4.04 1.21 -4.76
C THR A 82 5.52 0.89 -4.55
N TYR A 83 5.91 -0.34 -4.84
CA TYR A 83 7.31 -0.76 -4.73
C TYR A 83 8.21 0.04 -5.69
N GLN A 84 7.83 0.17 -6.95
CA GLN A 84 8.61 0.93 -7.94
C GLN A 84 8.73 2.41 -7.57
N TYR A 85 7.63 3.01 -7.12
CA TYR A 85 7.60 4.41 -6.72
C TYR A 85 8.60 4.70 -5.60
N LEU A 86 8.58 3.89 -4.55
CA LEU A 86 9.42 4.10 -3.38
C LEU A 86 10.89 3.72 -3.59
N THR A 87 11.16 2.75 -4.45
CA THR A 87 12.52 2.26 -4.69
C THR A 87 13.20 2.88 -5.90
N LYS A 88 12.62 3.95 -6.45
CA LYS A 88 13.22 4.69 -7.56
C LYS A 88 14.56 5.29 -7.14
N GLY A 89 15.63 4.92 -7.85
CA GLY A 89 16.99 5.39 -7.55
C GLY A 89 17.69 4.65 -6.40
N ILE A 90 17.06 3.64 -5.82
CA ILE A 90 17.67 2.78 -4.79
C ILE A 90 18.26 1.54 -5.47
N ASP A 91 19.39 1.09 -4.99
CA ASP A 91 19.95 -0.20 -5.40
C ASP A 91 19.08 -1.34 -4.86
N ARG A 92 18.46 -2.07 -5.80
CA ARG A 92 17.45 -3.10 -5.49
C ARG A 92 18.02 -4.49 -5.67
N HIS A 93 17.67 -5.37 -4.77
CA HIS A 93 17.90 -6.81 -4.89
C HIS A 93 16.54 -7.52 -4.83
N PRO A 94 16.47 -8.78 -5.30
CA PRO A 94 15.22 -9.52 -5.30
C PRO A 94 14.61 -9.66 -3.90
N VAL A 95 13.31 -9.39 -3.82
CA VAL A 95 12.52 -9.48 -2.58
C VAL A 95 11.21 -10.19 -2.85
N LYS A 96 10.68 -10.80 -1.79
CA LYS A 96 9.30 -11.28 -1.76
C LYS A 96 8.46 -10.35 -0.91
N ILE A 97 7.38 -9.83 -1.50
CA ILE A 97 6.38 -9.03 -0.80
C ILE A 97 5.09 -9.87 -0.72
N THR A 98 4.61 -10.07 0.50
CA THR A 98 3.36 -10.79 0.76
C THR A 98 2.40 -9.85 1.48
N THR A 99 1.18 -9.76 0.98
CA THR A 99 0.13 -8.93 1.56
C THR A 99 -1.09 -9.74 1.95
N PHE A 100 -1.79 -9.28 2.96
CA PHE A 100 -3.06 -9.82 3.41
C PHE A 100 -3.93 -8.72 3.99
N VAL A 101 -5.21 -8.71 3.67
CA VAL A 101 -6.20 -7.77 4.21
C VAL A 101 -7.30 -8.55 4.90
N GLU A 102 -7.63 -8.20 6.14
CA GLU A 102 -8.64 -8.91 6.95
C GLU A 102 -10.08 -8.67 6.49
N ALA A 103 -10.32 -7.68 5.62
CA ALA A 103 -11.64 -7.40 5.07
C ALA A 103 -11.73 -7.80 3.60
N PRO A 104 -12.87 -8.31 3.13
CA PRO A 104 -13.04 -8.64 1.72
C PRO A 104 -12.97 -7.38 0.84
N PRO A 105 -12.51 -7.51 -0.41
CA PRO A 105 -12.51 -6.41 -1.37
C PRO A 105 -13.91 -5.80 -1.52
N GLY A 106 -13.98 -4.48 -1.59
CA GLY A 106 -15.26 -3.77 -1.72
C GLY A 106 -16.07 -3.63 -0.44
N SER A 107 -15.50 -3.98 0.72
CA SER A 107 -16.18 -3.84 2.02
C SER A 107 -16.44 -2.38 2.45
N GLY A 108 -15.82 -1.40 1.79
CA GLY A 108 -15.91 0.01 2.18
C GLY A 108 -15.12 0.39 3.43
N LEU A 109 -14.25 -0.50 3.91
CA LEU A 109 -13.45 -0.30 5.13
C LEU A 109 -12.07 0.34 4.87
N GLY A 110 -11.86 0.93 3.69
CA GLY A 110 -10.58 1.58 3.34
C GLY A 110 -9.44 0.58 3.17
N SER A 111 -9.73 -0.62 2.70
CA SER A 111 -8.75 -1.71 2.54
C SER A 111 -7.62 -1.36 1.59
N SER A 112 -7.90 -0.67 0.49
CA SER A 112 -6.89 -0.23 -0.49
C SER A 112 -5.90 0.74 0.14
N SER A 113 -6.39 1.80 0.76
CA SER A 113 -5.56 2.81 1.42
C SER A 113 -4.73 2.23 2.56
N ALA A 114 -5.33 1.38 3.39
CA ALA A 114 -4.62 0.71 4.48
C ALA A 114 -3.50 -0.20 3.94
N LEU A 115 -3.77 -0.90 2.83
CA LEU A 115 -2.76 -1.75 2.17
C LEU A 115 -1.59 -0.91 1.66
N VAL A 116 -1.85 0.22 0.99
CA VAL A 116 -0.80 1.12 0.50
C VAL A 116 0.04 1.66 1.65
N VAL A 117 -0.57 2.08 2.75
CA VAL A 117 0.15 2.53 3.95
C VAL A 117 1.03 1.43 4.54
N ALA A 118 0.52 0.20 4.65
CA ALA A 118 1.31 -0.94 5.12
C ALA A 118 2.48 -1.25 4.19
N LEU A 119 2.27 -1.20 2.87
CA LEU A 119 3.32 -1.38 1.87
C LEU A 119 4.41 -0.31 1.99
N ILE A 120 4.03 0.97 2.02
CA ILE A 120 4.98 2.08 2.15
C ILE A 120 5.81 1.91 3.42
N SER A 121 5.17 1.62 4.54
CA SER A 121 5.84 1.46 5.83
C SER A 121 6.83 0.28 5.81
N ALA A 122 6.43 -0.86 5.25
CA ALA A 122 7.31 -2.03 5.14
C ALA A 122 8.51 -1.78 4.22
N ILE A 123 8.28 -1.17 3.07
CA ILE A 123 9.34 -0.87 2.08
C ILE A 123 10.30 0.18 2.64
N ALA A 124 9.78 1.24 3.26
CA ALA A 124 10.59 2.29 3.85
C ALA A 124 11.51 1.75 4.95
N GLU A 125 10.99 0.92 5.84
CA GLU A 125 11.79 0.28 6.89
C GLU A 125 12.83 -0.67 6.29
N TYR A 126 12.44 -1.50 5.32
CA TYR A 126 13.33 -2.47 4.70
C TYR A 126 14.53 -1.82 4.00
N TYR A 127 14.31 -0.73 3.29
CA TYR A 127 15.36 0.01 2.56
C TYR A 127 15.92 1.20 3.36
N SER A 128 15.53 1.37 4.61
CA SER A 128 15.94 2.51 5.45
C SER A 128 15.65 3.88 4.81
N ILE A 129 14.49 4.00 4.18
CA ILE A 129 14.02 5.27 3.61
C ILE A 129 13.47 6.12 4.76
N PRO A 130 14.01 7.33 5.00
CA PRO A 130 13.58 8.15 6.13
C PRO A 130 12.24 8.86 5.84
N LEU A 131 11.13 8.20 6.16
CA LEU A 131 9.78 8.76 6.04
C LEU A 131 9.16 8.98 7.40
N GLY A 132 8.59 10.17 7.60
CA GLY A 132 7.70 10.46 8.71
C GLY A 132 6.26 10.03 8.43
N GLU A 133 5.39 10.12 9.44
CA GLU A 133 3.98 9.73 9.31
C GLU A 133 3.23 10.52 8.23
N TYR A 134 3.52 11.81 8.12
CA TYR A 134 2.92 12.68 7.10
C TYR A 134 3.42 12.36 5.69
N ASP A 135 4.70 12.00 5.55
CA ASP A 135 5.25 11.59 4.25
C ASP A 135 4.58 10.30 3.76
N VAL A 136 4.36 9.34 4.67
CA VAL A 136 3.64 8.10 4.36
C VAL A 136 2.22 8.39 3.88
N ALA A 137 1.52 9.30 4.54
CA ALA A 137 0.16 9.69 4.16
C ALA A 137 0.13 10.38 2.79
N GLU A 138 1.07 11.28 2.52
CA GLU A 138 1.18 12.01 1.25
C GLU A 138 1.48 11.04 0.10
N TYR A 139 2.45 10.16 0.26
CA TYR A 139 2.77 9.15 -0.75
C TYR A 139 1.63 8.16 -0.99
N ALA A 140 0.90 7.77 0.06
CA ALA A 140 -0.28 6.93 -0.11
C ALA A 140 -1.34 7.59 -0.99
N VAL A 141 -1.60 8.87 -0.79
CA VAL A 141 -2.54 9.64 -1.61
C VAL A 141 -2.06 9.76 -3.07
N GLU A 142 -0.76 9.98 -3.29
CA GLU A 142 -0.21 10.06 -4.65
C GLU A 142 -0.28 8.73 -5.40
N ILE A 143 -0.01 7.62 -4.72
CA ILE A 143 0.00 6.28 -5.34
C ILE A 143 -1.43 5.81 -5.68
N GLU A 144 -2.42 6.19 -4.89
CA GLU A 144 -3.82 5.81 -5.14
C GLU A 144 -4.51 6.66 -6.21
N ARG A 145 -3.96 7.78 -6.61
CA ARG A 145 -4.47 8.64 -7.68
C ARG A 145 -3.91 8.21 -9.03
#